data_370530e53591f87f807ab5388f17b4ab
#
_entry.id   370530e53591f87f807ab5388f17b4ab
#
_cell.length_a   1.000
_cell.length_b   1.000
_cell.length_c   1.000
_cell.angle_alpha   90.00
_cell.angle_beta   90.00
_cell.angle_gamma   90.00
#
_symmetry.space_group_name_H-M   'P 1'
#
loop_
_entity.id
_entity.type
_entity.pdbx_description
1 polymer ?
#
loop_
_entity_poly.entity_id
_entity_poly.type
_entity_poly.pdbx_seq_one_letter_code
_entity_poly.pdbx_strand_id
1 'polypeptide(L)'
;MKKKYLIAGIIGLVTITGALAYLQYKKLMDYIISIKSISIKEFSVDLLIIDLYLNYENKSTLGFDITSQTYNIYLNNSFVGKAENLNTVKIEPKSTSVLPVQLKLKPTKALTNIGGVAGLLKLAGNMNNIVLKVDSKLRLKLFGIPVSIPYKYENTIGNIKAGKY
;
A
#
# COMPACT_ATOMS: atom_id res chain seq x y z
N MET A 1 -6.86 20.85 50.74
CA MET A 1 -5.83 21.17 49.71
C MET A 1 -5.35 20.02 48.86
N LYS A 2 -5.62 18.75 49.15
CA LYS A 2 -5.08 17.58 48.39
C LYS A 2 -5.80 17.26 47.08
N LYS A 3 -7.07 17.62 46.90
CA LYS A 3 -7.84 17.28 45.66
C LYS A 3 -7.45 18.07 44.40
N LYS A 4 -7.01 19.33 44.56
CA LYS A 4 -6.62 20.17 43.41
C LYS A 4 -5.34 19.68 42.71
N TYR A 5 -4.38 19.15 43.46
CA TYR A 5 -3.12 18.63 42.91
C TYR A 5 -3.32 17.28 42.21
N LEU A 6 -4.29 16.48 42.68
CA LEU A 6 -4.59 15.20 42.04
C LEU A 6 -5.21 15.40 40.62
N ILE A 7 -6.13 16.37 40.49
CA ILE A 7 -6.76 16.70 39.23
C ILE A 7 -5.74 17.30 38.25
N ALA A 8 -4.88 18.21 38.71
CA ALA A 8 -3.81 18.78 37.88
C ALA A 8 -2.81 17.70 37.39
N GLY A 9 -2.47 16.74 38.26
CA GLY A 9 -1.60 15.61 37.90
C GLY A 9 -2.22 14.69 36.87
N ILE A 10 -3.50 14.38 36.97
CA ILE A 10 -4.22 13.54 36.01
C ILE A 10 -4.37 14.25 34.66
N ILE A 11 -4.72 15.54 34.65
CA ILE A 11 -4.81 16.31 33.39
C ILE A 11 -3.43 16.43 32.74
N GLY A 12 -2.37 16.68 33.50
CA GLY A 12 -1.00 16.72 32.99
C GLY A 12 -0.58 15.38 32.38
N LEU A 13 -0.90 14.27 33.03
CA LEU A 13 -0.56 12.92 32.52
C LEU A 13 -1.32 12.57 31.24
N VAL A 14 -2.61 12.91 31.17
CA VAL A 14 -3.43 12.69 29.97
C VAL A 14 -2.96 13.55 28.79
N THR A 15 -2.54 14.80 29.03
CA THR A 15 -2.01 15.66 27.97
C THR A 15 -0.65 15.21 27.47
N ILE A 16 0.24 14.75 28.35
CA ILE A 16 1.56 14.23 27.98
C ILE A 16 1.39 12.92 27.18
N THR A 17 0.56 12.00 27.66
CA THR A 17 0.31 10.72 26.94
C THR A 17 -0.39 10.96 25.60
N GLY A 18 -1.33 11.91 25.53
CA GLY A 18 -1.99 12.30 24.29
C GLY A 18 -1.01 12.92 23.27
N ALA A 19 -0.13 13.80 23.72
CA ALA A 19 0.90 14.40 22.86
C ALA A 19 1.90 13.36 22.34
N LEU A 20 2.35 12.43 23.20
CA LEU A 20 3.25 11.35 22.78
C LEU A 20 2.55 10.39 21.81
N ALA A 21 1.29 10.05 22.05
CA ALA A 21 0.50 9.23 21.14
C ALA A 21 0.31 9.92 19.78
N TYR A 22 0.04 11.23 19.78
CA TYR A 22 -0.06 12.03 18.55
C TYR A 22 1.27 12.09 17.79
N LEU A 23 2.40 12.29 18.46
CA LEU A 23 3.72 12.29 17.83
C LEU A 23 4.06 10.92 17.24
N GLN A 24 3.72 9.82 17.92
CA GLN A 24 3.91 8.48 17.41
C GLN A 24 2.99 8.20 16.22
N TYR A 25 1.73 8.63 16.30
CA TYR A 25 0.80 8.56 15.18
C TYR A 25 1.33 9.34 13.96
N LYS A 26 1.82 10.57 14.16
CA LYS A 26 2.42 11.37 13.09
C LYS A 26 3.63 10.66 12.47
N LYS A 27 4.51 10.07 13.27
CA LYS A 27 5.64 9.27 12.78
C LYS A 27 5.19 8.01 12.05
N LEU A 28 4.12 7.36 12.52
CA LEU A 28 3.53 6.21 11.85
C LEU A 28 3.00 6.59 10.45
N MET A 29 2.47 7.81 10.31
CA MET A 29 2.00 8.34 9.02
C MET A 29 3.15 8.86 8.13
N ASP A 30 4.36 9.02 8.67
CA ASP A 30 5.58 9.33 7.94
C ASP A 30 6.28 8.01 7.52
N TYR A 31 5.64 7.33 6.62
CA TYR A 31 6.14 6.08 6.04
C TYR A 31 6.54 6.29 4.58
N ILE A 32 7.45 5.45 4.12
CA ILE A 32 7.81 5.37 2.71
C ILE A 32 7.39 3.99 2.21
N ILE A 33 6.57 3.97 1.17
CA ILE A 33 6.29 2.75 0.42
C ILE A 33 6.90 2.92 -0.97
N SER A 34 7.74 1.98 -1.36
CA SER A 34 8.36 1.95 -2.67
C SER A 34 8.23 0.57 -3.30
N ILE A 35 8.24 0.49 -4.61
CA ILE A 35 8.31 -0.80 -5.30
C ILE A 35 9.74 -1.32 -5.21
N LYS A 36 9.90 -2.51 -4.61
CA LYS A 36 11.16 -3.24 -4.62
C LYS A 36 11.36 -3.99 -5.93
N SER A 37 10.32 -4.69 -6.36
CA SER A 37 10.30 -5.40 -7.63
C SER A 37 8.89 -5.68 -8.11
N ILE A 38 8.73 -5.82 -9.41
CA ILE A 38 7.49 -6.24 -10.05
C ILE A 38 7.83 -7.30 -11.10
N SER A 39 7.05 -8.37 -11.15
CA SER A 39 7.23 -9.47 -12.11
C SER A 39 5.88 -9.93 -12.63
N ILE A 40 5.75 -10.01 -13.94
CA ILE A 40 4.58 -10.60 -14.58
C ILE A 40 4.85 -12.09 -14.70
N LYS A 41 4.10 -12.90 -13.93
CA LYS A 41 4.21 -14.35 -13.89
C LYS A 41 3.41 -15.02 -15.01
N GLU A 42 2.24 -14.47 -15.27
CA GLU A 42 1.35 -14.99 -16.29
C GLU A 42 0.64 -13.84 -16.99
N PHE A 43 0.55 -13.91 -18.30
CA PHE A 43 -0.20 -12.96 -19.10
C PHE A 43 -0.95 -13.71 -20.21
N SER A 44 -2.25 -13.88 -19.99
CA SER A 44 -3.17 -14.49 -20.95
C SER A 44 -4.45 -13.66 -21.06
N VAL A 45 -5.33 -14.03 -21.98
CA VAL A 45 -6.64 -13.36 -22.15
C VAL A 45 -7.51 -13.51 -20.90
N ASP A 46 -7.37 -14.63 -20.19
CA ASP A 46 -8.20 -14.98 -19.05
C ASP A 46 -7.55 -14.68 -17.71
N LEU A 47 -6.22 -14.55 -17.68
CA LEU A 47 -5.49 -14.42 -16.42
C LEU A 47 -4.24 -13.57 -16.58
N LEU A 48 -4.11 -12.57 -15.70
CA LEU A 48 -2.89 -11.80 -15.50
C LEU A 48 -2.46 -11.97 -14.05
N ILE A 49 -1.26 -12.52 -13.85
CA ILE A 49 -0.65 -12.64 -12.52
C ILE A 49 0.56 -11.73 -12.45
N ILE A 50 0.54 -10.82 -11.49
CA ILE A 50 1.66 -9.92 -11.21
C ILE A 50 2.09 -10.15 -9.77
N ASP A 51 3.37 -10.49 -9.56
CA ASP A 51 3.98 -10.45 -8.25
C ASP A 51 4.59 -9.07 -8.03
N LEU A 52 4.17 -8.41 -6.98
CA LEU A 52 4.61 -7.09 -6.57
C LEU A 52 5.22 -7.21 -5.17
N TYR A 53 6.45 -6.74 -5.02
CA TYR A 53 7.11 -6.63 -3.72
C TYR A 53 7.28 -5.16 -3.38
N LEU A 54 6.69 -4.75 -2.27
CA LEU A 54 6.77 -3.40 -1.77
C LEU A 54 7.73 -3.33 -0.60
N ASN A 55 8.61 -2.33 -0.57
CA ASN A 55 9.32 -1.97 0.64
C ASN A 55 8.43 -1.03 1.44
N TYR A 56 8.20 -1.37 2.69
CA TYR A 56 7.56 -0.51 3.67
C TYR A 56 8.60 -0.09 4.71
N GLU A 57 8.98 1.17 4.70
CA GLU A 57 9.89 1.76 5.69
C GLU A 57 9.09 2.34 6.84
N ASN A 58 9.24 1.73 8.02
CA ASN A 58 8.64 2.20 9.26
C ASN A 58 9.63 3.10 10.01
N LYS A 59 9.40 4.40 9.99
CA LYS A 59 10.23 5.37 10.71
C LYS A 59 9.85 5.52 12.17
N SER A 60 8.73 4.93 12.60
CA SER A 60 8.25 5.02 13.98
C SER A 60 9.05 4.10 14.91
N THR A 61 8.99 4.37 16.20
CA THR A 61 9.51 3.49 17.26
C THR A 61 8.53 2.39 17.64
N LEU A 62 7.38 2.31 16.97
CA LEU A 62 6.33 1.34 17.21
C LEU A 62 6.31 0.29 16.10
N GLY A 63 6.27 -0.99 16.49
CA GLY A 63 5.92 -2.08 15.60
C GLY A 63 4.39 -2.21 15.51
N PHE A 64 3.91 -2.78 14.42
CA PHE A 64 2.49 -3.04 14.21
C PHE A 64 2.30 -4.14 13.17
N ASP A 65 1.07 -4.64 13.09
CA ASP A 65 0.71 -5.65 12.10
C ASP A 65 -0.14 -5.01 10.99
N ILE A 66 0.25 -5.25 9.73
CA ILE A 66 -0.62 -4.99 8.58
C ILE A 66 -1.52 -6.21 8.43
N THR A 67 -2.82 -6.05 8.69
CA THR A 67 -3.78 -7.16 8.74
C THR A 67 -4.49 -7.40 7.41
N SER A 68 -4.57 -6.39 6.55
CA SER A 68 -5.07 -6.55 5.19
C SER A 68 -4.56 -5.45 4.28
N GLN A 69 -4.47 -5.77 2.99
CA GLN A 69 -4.00 -4.88 1.95
C GLN A 69 -4.95 -5.00 0.76
N THR A 70 -5.52 -3.89 0.31
CA THR A 70 -6.37 -3.85 -0.88
C THR A 70 -5.75 -2.95 -1.93
N TYR A 71 -5.81 -3.36 -3.19
CA TYR A 71 -5.20 -2.69 -4.32
C TYR A 71 -6.20 -2.56 -5.45
N ASN A 72 -6.46 -1.35 -5.91
CA ASN A 72 -7.15 -1.08 -7.17
C ASN A 72 -6.08 -0.73 -8.21
N ILE A 73 -6.12 -1.41 -9.34
CA ILE A 73 -5.09 -1.33 -10.36
C ILE A 73 -5.67 -0.70 -11.61
N TYR A 74 -4.94 0.25 -12.17
CA TYR A 74 -5.30 0.98 -13.37
C TYR A 74 -4.13 0.94 -14.37
N LEU A 75 -4.46 0.81 -15.64
CA LEU A 75 -3.54 1.01 -16.76
C LEU A 75 -4.05 2.19 -17.59
N ASN A 76 -3.21 3.21 -17.79
CA ASN A 76 -3.60 4.44 -18.48
C ASN A 76 -4.95 5.00 -17.96
N ASN A 77 -5.13 5.05 -16.62
CA ASN A 77 -6.35 5.45 -15.91
C ASN A 77 -7.57 4.52 -16.07
N SER A 78 -7.48 3.44 -16.87
CA SER A 78 -8.54 2.45 -16.99
C SER A 78 -8.42 1.42 -15.85
N PHE A 79 -9.48 1.26 -15.06
CA PHE A 79 -9.52 0.24 -14.00
C PHE A 79 -9.43 -1.16 -14.61
N VAL A 80 -8.41 -1.93 -14.20
CA VAL A 80 -8.16 -3.28 -14.70
C VAL A 80 -8.44 -4.37 -13.69
N GLY A 81 -8.46 -4.04 -12.41
CA GLY A 81 -8.82 -5.03 -11.41
C GLY A 81 -8.52 -4.60 -9.98
N LYS A 82 -8.97 -5.46 -9.08
CA LYS A 82 -8.76 -5.35 -7.64
C LYS A 82 -8.03 -6.58 -7.13
N ALA A 83 -7.06 -6.37 -6.25
CA ALA A 83 -6.42 -7.44 -5.51
C ALA A 83 -6.53 -7.19 -4.02
N GLU A 84 -6.48 -8.26 -3.26
CA GLU A 84 -6.53 -8.23 -1.80
C GLU A 84 -5.55 -9.26 -1.23
N ASN A 85 -4.79 -8.84 -0.23
CA ASN A 85 -3.95 -9.72 0.55
C ASN A 85 -4.41 -9.65 2.01
N LEU A 86 -4.85 -10.79 2.54
CA LEU A 86 -5.34 -10.93 3.91
C LEU A 86 -4.27 -11.52 4.85
N ASN A 87 -3.07 -11.81 4.34
CA ASN A 87 -1.97 -12.27 5.17
C ASN A 87 -1.47 -11.13 6.05
N THR A 88 -1.41 -11.41 7.34
CA THR A 88 -0.83 -10.47 8.29
C THR A 88 0.67 -10.39 8.10
N VAL A 89 1.19 -9.18 7.97
CA VAL A 89 2.63 -8.90 7.87
C VAL A 89 3.03 -8.04 9.06
N LYS A 90 3.98 -8.54 9.84
CA LYS A 90 4.54 -7.82 10.98
C LYS A 90 5.55 -6.78 10.50
N ILE A 91 5.40 -5.57 10.98
CA ILE A 91 6.27 -4.45 10.69
C ILE A 91 7.02 -4.07 11.98
N GLU A 92 8.30 -4.30 11.99
CA GLU A 92 9.15 -3.97 13.14
C GLU A 92 9.42 -2.45 13.24
N PRO A 93 9.71 -1.94 14.45
CA PRO A 93 10.10 -0.55 14.64
C PRO A 93 11.35 -0.20 13.85
N LYS A 94 11.43 1.03 13.31
CA LYS A 94 12.60 1.58 12.62
C LYS A 94 13.24 0.60 11.62
N SER A 95 12.39 -0.09 10.87
CA SER A 95 12.82 -1.13 9.94
C SER A 95 12.19 -0.96 8.56
N THR A 96 12.77 -1.61 7.58
CA THR A 96 12.15 -1.80 6.27
C THR A 96 11.69 -3.24 6.14
N SER A 97 10.39 -3.43 5.93
CA SER A 97 9.77 -4.72 5.70
C SER A 97 9.37 -4.88 4.24
N VAL A 98 9.46 -6.10 3.73
CA VAL A 98 9.02 -6.42 2.37
C VAL A 98 7.60 -6.97 2.42
N LEU A 99 6.69 -6.33 1.71
CA LEU A 99 5.29 -6.76 1.58
C LEU A 99 5.14 -7.50 0.25
N PRO A 100 4.99 -8.82 0.26
CA PRO A 100 4.67 -9.57 -0.96
C PRO A 100 3.19 -9.39 -1.28
N VAL A 101 2.89 -9.05 -2.53
CA VAL A 101 1.53 -8.89 -3.06
C VAL A 101 1.43 -9.63 -4.36
N GLN A 102 0.54 -10.60 -4.46
CA GLN A 102 0.19 -11.23 -5.72
C GLN A 102 -1.13 -10.67 -6.23
N LEU A 103 -1.09 -10.07 -7.40
CA LEU A 103 -2.25 -9.52 -8.08
C LEU A 103 -2.73 -10.55 -9.10
N LYS A 104 -3.93 -11.09 -8.90
CA LYS A 104 -4.62 -11.97 -9.86
C LYS A 104 -5.76 -11.20 -10.50
N LEU A 105 -5.62 -10.89 -11.77
CA LEU A 105 -6.57 -10.09 -12.54
C LEU A 105 -7.18 -10.95 -13.62
N LYS A 106 -8.46 -10.79 -13.86
CA LYS A 106 -9.17 -11.36 -15.01
C LYS A 106 -9.27 -10.28 -16.10
N PRO A 107 -8.41 -10.30 -17.13
CA PRO A 107 -8.36 -9.25 -18.14
C PRO A 107 -9.67 -9.08 -18.89
N THR A 108 -10.49 -10.14 -19.04
CA THR A 108 -11.77 -10.09 -19.73
C THR A 108 -12.72 -9.00 -19.21
N LYS A 109 -12.72 -8.70 -17.90
CA LYS A 109 -13.50 -7.57 -17.34
C LYS A 109 -12.81 -6.22 -17.55
N ALA A 110 -11.48 -6.22 -17.63
CA ALA A 110 -10.67 -5.03 -17.88
C ALA A 110 -10.61 -4.69 -19.38
N LEU A 111 -10.75 -5.70 -20.25
CA LEU A 111 -10.70 -5.56 -21.70
C LEU A 111 -11.75 -4.59 -22.25
N THR A 112 -12.96 -4.61 -21.68
CA THR A 112 -14.01 -3.65 -22.09
C THR A 112 -13.62 -2.20 -21.82
N ASN A 113 -12.88 -1.94 -20.76
CA ASN A 113 -12.47 -0.58 -20.38
C ASN A 113 -11.27 -0.06 -21.16
N ILE A 114 -10.46 -0.95 -21.76
CA ILE A 114 -9.24 -0.59 -22.53
C ILE A 114 -9.40 -0.81 -24.03
N GLY A 115 -10.62 -1.04 -24.52
CA GLY A 115 -10.89 -1.24 -25.94
C GLY A 115 -10.76 -2.69 -26.41
N GLY A 116 -11.01 -3.67 -25.54
CA GLY A 116 -11.02 -5.10 -25.86
C GLY A 116 -9.63 -5.67 -26.14
N VAL A 117 -9.61 -6.79 -26.91
CA VAL A 117 -8.34 -7.46 -27.30
C VAL A 117 -7.47 -6.52 -28.14
N ALA A 118 -8.05 -5.69 -29.00
CA ALA A 118 -7.31 -4.71 -29.80
C ALA A 118 -6.61 -3.66 -28.92
N GLY A 119 -7.26 -3.21 -27.85
CA GLY A 119 -6.66 -2.33 -26.84
C GLY A 119 -5.49 -2.99 -26.11
N LEU A 120 -5.61 -4.28 -25.75
CA LEU A 120 -4.52 -5.05 -25.16
C LEU A 120 -3.32 -5.21 -26.10
N LEU A 121 -3.55 -5.52 -27.36
CA LEU A 121 -2.47 -5.62 -28.37
C LEU A 121 -1.77 -4.29 -28.58
N LYS A 122 -2.52 -3.18 -28.61
CA LYS A 122 -1.96 -1.83 -28.67
C LYS A 122 -1.13 -1.50 -27.43
N LEU A 123 -1.60 -1.90 -26.24
CA LEU A 123 -0.85 -1.76 -24.99
C LEU A 123 0.40 -2.64 -25.03
N ALA A 124 0.32 -3.89 -25.50
CA ALA A 124 1.48 -4.79 -25.60
C ALA A 124 2.56 -4.25 -26.53
N GLY A 125 2.18 -3.62 -27.65
CA GLY A 125 3.11 -2.98 -28.60
C GLY A 125 3.79 -1.73 -28.04
N ASN A 126 3.24 -1.10 -26.99
CA ASN A 126 3.78 0.14 -26.39
C ASN A 126 3.92 0.02 -24.87
N MET A 127 4.33 -1.14 -24.40
CA MET A 127 4.33 -1.50 -22.97
C MET A 127 5.13 -0.52 -22.10
N ASN A 128 6.23 0.04 -22.63
CA ASN A 128 7.08 0.94 -21.87
C ASN A 128 6.40 2.28 -21.50
N ASN A 129 5.42 2.72 -22.29
CA ASN A 129 4.70 3.97 -22.09
C ASN A 129 3.38 3.78 -21.32
N ILE A 130 3.03 2.56 -20.95
CA ILE A 130 1.84 2.30 -20.15
C ILE A 130 2.06 2.84 -18.75
N VAL A 131 1.15 3.68 -18.29
CA VAL A 131 1.10 4.15 -16.90
C VAL A 131 0.40 3.10 -16.05
N LEU A 132 1.13 2.52 -15.12
CA LEU A 132 0.60 1.69 -14.03
C LEU A 132 0.28 2.60 -12.85
N LYS A 133 -0.98 2.62 -12.45
CA LYS A 133 -1.43 3.30 -11.24
C LYS A 133 -2.00 2.28 -10.28
N VAL A 134 -1.63 2.39 -9.02
CA VAL A 134 -2.10 1.54 -7.93
C VAL A 134 -2.63 2.42 -6.81
N ASP A 135 -3.93 2.34 -6.55
CA ASP A 135 -4.55 2.93 -5.38
C ASP A 135 -4.73 1.82 -4.33
N SER A 136 -4.07 1.96 -3.21
CA SER A 136 -4.03 0.94 -2.16
C SER A 136 -4.58 1.47 -0.85
N LYS A 137 -5.08 0.55 -0.04
CA LYS A 137 -5.47 0.79 1.34
C LYS A 137 -4.90 -0.32 2.22
N LEU A 138 -3.98 0.05 3.10
CA LEU A 138 -3.42 -0.84 4.09
C LEU A 138 -4.22 -0.71 5.39
N ARG A 139 -4.69 -1.83 5.94
CA ARG A 139 -5.27 -1.86 7.28
C ARG A 139 -4.25 -2.41 8.24
N LEU A 140 -3.97 -1.65 9.28
CA LEU A 140 -3.07 -2.06 10.35
C LEU A 140 -3.78 -2.05 11.69
N LYS A 141 -3.23 -2.81 12.63
CA LYS A 141 -3.70 -2.86 14.00
C LYS A 141 -2.62 -2.27 14.91
N LEU A 142 -2.93 -1.13 15.52
CA LEU A 142 -2.07 -0.43 16.45
C LEU A 142 -2.72 -0.44 17.83
N PHE A 143 -2.10 -1.08 18.81
CA PHE A 143 -2.66 -1.24 20.16
C PHE A 143 -4.11 -1.76 20.18
N GLY A 144 -4.44 -2.66 19.25
CA GLY A 144 -5.80 -3.18 19.12
C GLY A 144 -6.76 -2.32 18.28
N ILE A 145 -6.39 -1.08 17.95
CA ILE A 145 -7.21 -0.13 17.18
C ILE A 145 -6.93 -0.28 15.69
N PRO A 146 -7.95 -0.49 14.84
CA PRO A 146 -7.76 -0.54 13.41
C PRO A 146 -7.50 0.85 12.82
N VAL A 147 -6.42 1.00 12.07
CA VAL A 147 -6.03 2.22 11.35
C VAL A 147 -5.93 1.88 9.86
N SER A 148 -6.35 2.80 8.99
CA SER A 148 -6.23 2.63 7.54
C SER A 148 -5.27 3.67 6.97
N ILE A 149 -4.28 3.19 6.22
CA ILE A 149 -3.29 4.02 5.53
C ILE A 149 -3.57 3.95 4.03
N PRO A 150 -3.90 5.06 3.37
CA PRO A 150 -3.97 5.12 1.91
C PRO A 150 -2.55 5.18 1.33
N TYR A 151 -2.36 4.51 0.21
CA TYR A 151 -1.14 4.58 -0.59
C TYR A 151 -1.50 4.67 -2.06
N LYS A 152 -0.82 5.56 -2.78
CA LYS A 152 -0.96 5.73 -4.21
C LYS A 152 0.40 5.62 -4.87
N TYR A 153 0.44 4.91 -5.97
CA TYR A 153 1.63 4.77 -6.79
C TYR A 153 1.24 4.97 -8.25
N GLU A 154 2.09 5.68 -8.98
CA GLU A 154 1.93 5.89 -10.41
C GLU A 154 3.31 5.95 -11.06
N ASN A 155 3.55 5.12 -12.07
CA ASN A 155 4.78 5.13 -12.86
C ASN A 155 4.55 4.41 -14.19
N THR A 156 5.43 4.63 -15.15
CA THR A 156 5.40 3.87 -16.39
C THR A 156 6.02 2.48 -16.23
N ILE A 157 5.51 1.50 -16.97
CA ILE A 157 6.07 0.14 -16.95
C ILE A 157 7.53 0.14 -17.42
N GLY A 158 7.88 1.02 -18.37
CA GLY A 158 9.27 1.19 -18.82
C GLY A 158 10.20 1.64 -17.70
N ASN A 159 9.80 2.63 -16.90
CA ASN A 159 10.58 3.06 -15.74
C ASN A 159 10.72 1.94 -14.71
N ILE A 160 9.63 1.21 -14.44
CA ILE A 160 9.64 0.10 -13.49
C ILE A 160 10.62 -0.98 -13.93
N LYS A 161 10.61 -1.37 -15.23
CA LYS A 161 11.56 -2.32 -15.79
C LYS A 161 13.01 -1.82 -15.73
N ALA A 162 13.22 -0.52 -15.84
CA ALA A 162 14.54 0.11 -15.72
C ALA A 162 15.00 0.31 -14.25
N GLY A 163 14.22 -0.17 -13.28
CA GLY A 163 14.52 0.00 -11.85
C GLY A 163 14.37 1.44 -11.33
N LYS A 164 13.63 2.27 -12.05
CA LYS A 164 13.32 3.66 -11.67
C LYS A 164 11.95 3.67 -10.96
N TYR A 165 11.95 3.63 -9.64
CA TYR A 165 10.74 3.55 -8.81
C TYR A 165 10.40 4.89 -8.18
#